data_ef2e56f26382dc3ce78f5177d9eeb718
#
_entry.id   ef2e56f26382dc3ce78f5177d9eeb718
#
_cell.length_a   1.000
_cell.length_b   1.000
_cell.length_c   1.000
_cell.angle_alpha   90.00
_cell.angle_beta   90.00
_cell.angle_gamma   90.00
#
_symmetry.space_group_name_H-M   'P 1'
#
loop_
_entity.id
_entity.type
_entity.pdbx_description
1 polymer ?
#
loop_
_entity_poly.entity_id
_entity_poly.type
_entity_poly.pdbx_seq_one_letter_code
_entity_poly.pdbx_strand_id
1 'polypeptide(L)'
;KVEDGMEWKNKFENLELESWNKTIEVILNGTFLCSKVVINKMLSTGLESEYCRNGGVILNIASDLSIISPDQRIYDGGVKPASYGVAKAGVVNLTKYLATYLAKKNIRVNSLSPAGVYNNQPVEFVSKFRKLIPMDRMAKPDEYKGAVVFMCSDASSFMTGHNLVIDGGRTIW
;
A
#
# COMPACT_ATOMS: atom_id res chain seq x y z
N LYS A 1 14.83 10.72 2.30
CA LYS A 1 15.34 10.65 0.91
C LYS A 1 15.20 9.20 0.48
N VAL A 2 14.12 8.87 -0.21
CA VAL A 2 13.99 7.60 -0.92
C VAL A 2 14.51 7.89 -2.34
N GLU A 3 15.80 8.17 -2.43
CA GLU A 3 16.49 8.35 -3.72
C GLU A 3 17.08 7.03 -4.24
N ASP A 4 16.95 5.94 -3.47
CA ASP A 4 17.78 4.78 -3.68
C ASP A 4 17.01 3.67 -4.39
N GLY A 5 17.23 3.56 -5.68
CA GLY A 5 17.03 2.36 -6.47
C GLY A 5 15.77 2.27 -7.33
N MET A 6 14.91 3.29 -7.39
CA MET A 6 13.93 3.37 -8.46
C MET A 6 14.53 4.20 -9.59
N GLU A 7 15.04 3.55 -10.61
CA GLU A 7 15.47 4.20 -11.85
C GLU A 7 14.26 4.75 -12.61
N TRP A 8 13.76 5.92 -12.18
CA TRP A 8 12.66 6.65 -12.83
C TRP A 8 12.90 7.01 -14.30
N LYS A 9 14.14 6.80 -14.79
CA LYS A 9 14.58 7.17 -16.12
C LYS A 9 14.51 6.04 -17.12
N ASN A 10 14.43 4.78 -16.67
CA ASN A 10 14.43 3.66 -17.60
C ASN A 10 13.03 3.35 -18.09
N LYS A 11 12.84 3.45 -19.40
CA LYS A 11 11.63 2.97 -20.07
C LYS A 11 11.48 1.47 -19.85
N PHE A 12 10.27 0.95 -20.00
CA PHE A 12 9.95 -0.46 -19.72
C PHE A 12 10.86 -1.43 -20.47
N GLU A 13 11.14 -1.15 -21.76
CA GLU A 13 12.00 -1.96 -22.61
C GLU A 13 13.47 -2.04 -22.14
N ASN A 14 13.88 -1.11 -21.28
CA ASN A 14 15.23 -1.02 -20.72
C ASN A 14 15.25 -1.30 -19.19
N LEU A 15 14.15 -1.83 -18.66
CA LEU A 15 14.07 -2.14 -17.24
C LEU A 15 14.86 -3.41 -16.93
N GLU A 16 15.96 -3.27 -16.23
CA GLU A 16 16.79 -4.38 -15.80
C GLU A 16 16.06 -5.28 -14.80
N LEU A 17 16.22 -6.60 -14.94
CA LEU A 17 15.60 -7.58 -14.04
C LEU A 17 16.04 -7.39 -12.58
N GLU A 18 17.25 -6.92 -12.36
CA GLU A 18 17.75 -6.61 -11.01
C GLU A 18 16.94 -5.51 -10.35
N SER A 19 16.69 -4.39 -11.06
CA SER A 19 15.87 -3.27 -10.57
C SER A 19 14.41 -3.70 -10.31
N TRP A 20 13.88 -4.53 -11.19
CA TRP A 20 12.57 -5.16 -11.00
C TRP A 20 12.55 -5.99 -9.72
N ASN A 21 13.49 -6.91 -9.56
CA ASN A 21 13.57 -7.81 -8.40
C ASN A 21 13.75 -7.05 -7.09
N LYS A 22 14.58 -6.02 -7.06
CA LYS A 22 14.79 -5.16 -5.89
C LYS A 22 13.48 -4.51 -5.41
N THR A 23 12.66 -4.03 -6.33
CA THR A 23 11.35 -3.45 -6.00
C THR A 23 10.39 -4.50 -5.44
N ILE A 24 10.32 -5.67 -6.08
CA ILE A 24 9.48 -6.80 -5.62
C ILE A 24 9.95 -7.27 -4.24
N GLU A 25 11.26 -7.41 -4.05
CA GLU A 25 11.86 -7.85 -2.79
C GLU A 25 11.49 -6.94 -1.63
N VAL A 26 11.65 -5.64 -1.80
CA VAL A 26 11.35 -4.67 -0.73
C VAL A 26 9.86 -4.59 -0.45
N ILE A 27 9.03 -4.45 -1.48
CA ILE A 27 7.61 -4.15 -1.30
C ILE A 27 6.80 -5.41 -1.04
N LEU A 28 6.90 -6.42 -1.90
CA LEU A 28 6.05 -7.60 -1.83
C LEU A 28 6.63 -8.65 -0.88
N ASN A 29 7.89 -9.04 -1.08
CA ASN A 29 8.52 -10.03 -0.20
C ASN A 29 8.67 -9.50 1.22
N GLY A 30 9.01 -8.21 1.39
CA GLY A 30 9.04 -7.55 2.71
C GLY A 30 7.69 -7.64 3.43
N THR A 31 6.58 -7.30 2.74
CA THR A 31 5.23 -7.43 3.31
C THR A 31 4.89 -8.88 3.67
N PHE A 32 5.24 -9.84 2.81
CA PHE A 32 5.07 -11.27 3.08
C PHE A 32 5.85 -11.72 4.32
N LEU A 33 7.14 -11.39 4.41
CA LEU A 33 8.00 -11.79 5.53
C LEU A 33 7.52 -11.21 6.86
N CYS A 34 7.20 -9.91 6.90
CA CYS A 34 6.63 -9.27 8.08
C CYS A 34 5.32 -9.93 8.49
N SER A 35 4.40 -10.15 7.54
CA SER A 35 3.12 -10.83 7.81
C SER A 35 3.34 -12.23 8.38
N LYS A 36 4.24 -13.02 7.79
CA LYS A 36 4.59 -14.37 8.26
C LYS A 36 5.06 -14.38 9.72
N VAL A 37 5.97 -13.48 10.07
CA VAL A 37 6.52 -13.39 11.43
C VAL A 37 5.44 -12.98 12.43
N VAL A 38 4.67 -11.94 12.10
CA VAL A 38 3.61 -11.42 12.98
C VAL A 38 2.49 -12.46 13.17
N ILE A 39 2.06 -13.13 12.10
CA ILE A 39 1.06 -14.19 12.17
C ILE A 39 1.51 -15.33 13.09
N ASN A 40 2.75 -15.81 12.93
CA ASN A 40 3.29 -16.85 13.79
C ASN A 40 3.28 -16.40 15.27
N LYS A 41 3.64 -15.16 15.53
CA LYS A 41 3.60 -14.61 16.90
C LYS A 41 2.16 -14.54 17.44
N MET A 42 1.23 -13.99 16.65
CA MET A 42 -0.19 -13.90 17.04
C MET A 42 -0.78 -15.28 17.36
N LEU A 43 -0.47 -16.29 16.55
CA LEU A 43 -0.99 -17.65 16.76
C LEU A 43 -0.34 -18.36 17.95
N SER A 44 0.94 -18.09 18.26
CA SER A 44 1.66 -18.74 19.37
C SER A 44 1.35 -18.15 20.74
N THR A 45 0.98 -16.86 20.82
CA THR A 45 0.66 -16.19 22.09
C THR A 45 -0.75 -16.50 22.60
N GLY A 46 -1.58 -17.18 21.79
CA GLY A 46 -3.01 -17.34 22.06
C GLY A 46 -3.75 -16.01 21.93
N LEU A 47 -4.98 -16.06 21.42
CA LEU A 47 -5.83 -14.85 21.27
C LEU A 47 -6.42 -14.36 22.61
N GLU A 48 -6.07 -15.02 23.72
CA GLU A 48 -6.45 -14.68 25.09
C GLU A 48 -5.45 -13.74 25.79
N SER A 49 -4.39 -13.30 25.08
CA SER A 49 -3.46 -12.35 25.66
C SER A 49 -4.12 -10.98 25.85
N GLU A 50 -3.68 -10.22 26.85
CA GLU A 50 -4.16 -8.86 27.15
C GLU A 50 -4.13 -7.94 25.91
N TYR A 51 -3.20 -8.21 24.97
CA TYR A 51 -3.01 -7.45 23.73
C TYR A 51 -3.85 -7.94 22.55
N CYS A 52 -4.56 -9.06 22.67
CA CYS A 52 -5.34 -9.67 21.58
C CYS A 52 -6.75 -10.09 22.01
N ARG A 53 -7.35 -9.45 23.02
CA ARG A 53 -8.70 -9.81 23.52
C ARG A 53 -9.76 -9.88 22.43
N ASN A 54 -9.63 -9.06 21.38
CA ASN A 54 -10.57 -8.99 20.26
C ASN A 54 -9.99 -9.58 18.95
N GLY A 55 -8.92 -10.38 19.05
CA GLY A 55 -8.22 -10.94 17.91
C GLY A 55 -7.09 -10.06 17.38
N GLY A 56 -6.38 -10.54 16.38
CA GLY A 56 -5.29 -9.83 15.74
C GLY A 56 -5.76 -8.95 14.58
N VAL A 57 -5.01 -7.87 14.31
CA VAL A 57 -5.23 -7.03 13.11
C VAL A 57 -3.92 -6.83 12.38
N ILE A 58 -3.95 -7.03 11.07
CA ILE A 58 -2.85 -6.71 10.15
C ILE A 58 -3.37 -5.66 9.16
N LEU A 59 -2.67 -4.54 9.07
CA LEU A 59 -2.93 -3.50 8.09
C LEU A 59 -1.73 -3.38 7.14
N ASN A 60 -1.93 -3.78 5.89
CA ASN A 60 -0.94 -3.65 4.83
C ASN A 60 -1.08 -2.31 4.12
N ILE A 61 0.04 -1.66 3.76
CA ILE A 61 0.03 -0.41 3.01
C ILE A 61 0.28 -0.71 1.53
N ALA A 62 -0.80 -0.57 0.73
CA ALA A 62 -0.76 -0.69 -0.71
C ALA A 62 -0.52 0.68 -1.39
N SER A 63 -1.25 0.99 -2.45
CA SER A 63 -1.22 2.27 -3.19
C SER A 63 -2.44 2.35 -4.11
N ASP A 64 -2.85 3.54 -4.50
CA ASP A 64 -3.77 3.76 -5.62
C ASP A 64 -3.28 3.08 -6.91
N LEU A 65 -1.94 3.00 -7.11
CA LEU A 65 -1.32 2.26 -8.22
C LEU A 65 -1.43 0.73 -8.10
N SER A 66 -2.06 0.21 -7.07
CA SER A 66 -2.51 -1.19 -7.02
C SER A 66 -3.82 -1.42 -7.78
N ILE A 67 -4.51 -0.34 -8.18
CA ILE A 67 -5.86 -0.32 -8.76
C ILE A 67 -5.84 0.27 -10.16
N ILE A 68 -5.11 1.37 -10.35
CA ILE A 68 -4.96 2.06 -11.62
C ILE A 68 -3.51 2.08 -12.08
N SER A 69 -3.30 2.30 -13.38
CA SER A 69 -1.97 2.55 -13.94
C SER A 69 -1.50 3.98 -13.62
N PRO A 70 -0.19 4.20 -13.51
CA PRO A 70 0.35 5.55 -13.42
C PRO A 70 0.11 6.32 -14.73
N ASP A 71 -0.18 7.61 -14.63
CA ASP A 71 -0.12 8.51 -15.77
C ASP A 71 1.34 8.87 -16.02
N GLN A 72 1.92 8.32 -17.08
CA GLN A 72 3.33 8.52 -17.39
C GLN A 72 3.67 9.96 -17.82
N ARG A 73 2.69 10.76 -18.22
CA ARG A 73 2.87 12.15 -18.69
C ARG A 73 3.39 13.10 -17.62
N ILE A 74 3.28 12.72 -16.34
CA ILE A 74 3.70 13.58 -15.22
C ILE A 74 5.19 13.43 -14.85
N TYR A 75 5.92 12.50 -15.48
CA TYR A 75 7.30 12.14 -15.06
C TYR A 75 8.42 12.73 -15.94
N ASP A 76 8.17 13.77 -16.71
CA ASP A 76 9.16 14.58 -17.45
C ASP A 76 10.27 13.78 -18.17
N GLY A 77 9.87 12.85 -19.03
CA GLY A 77 10.78 11.98 -19.79
C GLY A 77 11.24 10.74 -19.02
N GLY A 78 10.90 10.62 -17.74
CA GLY A 78 11.00 9.38 -16.97
C GLY A 78 9.71 8.57 -17.01
N VAL A 79 9.67 7.48 -16.27
CA VAL A 79 8.49 6.63 -16.11
C VAL A 79 8.34 6.17 -14.65
N LYS A 80 7.11 5.95 -14.20
CA LYS A 80 6.89 5.17 -12.98
C LYS A 80 7.16 3.71 -13.28
N PRO A 81 8.12 3.05 -12.60
CA PRO A 81 8.44 1.65 -12.87
C PRO A 81 7.24 0.73 -12.71
N ALA A 82 7.07 -0.19 -13.66
CA ALA A 82 5.99 -1.18 -13.65
C ALA A 82 6.02 -2.06 -12.39
N SER A 83 7.22 -2.40 -11.90
CA SER A 83 7.44 -3.20 -10.70
C SER A 83 6.73 -2.66 -9.45
N TYR A 84 6.60 -1.32 -9.34
CA TYR A 84 5.92 -0.71 -8.19
C TYR A 84 4.43 -1.06 -8.14
N GLY A 85 3.70 -0.80 -9.24
CA GLY A 85 2.27 -1.09 -9.32
C GLY A 85 1.99 -2.58 -9.16
N VAL A 86 2.79 -3.42 -9.82
CA VAL A 86 2.69 -4.89 -9.71
C VAL A 86 2.90 -5.35 -8.26
N ALA A 87 3.95 -4.86 -7.59
CA ALA A 87 4.21 -5.20 -6.18
C ALA A 87 3.05 -4.75 -5.27
N LYS A 88 2.53 -3.53 -5.46
CA LYS A 88 1.42 -3.00 -4.66
C LYS A 88 0.10 -3.73 -4.92
N ALA A 89 -0.18 -4.15 -6.16
CA ALA A 89 -1.30 -5.04 -6.49
C ALA A 89 -1.12 -6.42 -5.84
N GLY A 90 0.11 -6.95 -5.82
CA GLY A 90 0.47 -8.16 -5.09
C GLY A 90 0.18 -8.05 -3.59
N VAL A 91 0.45 -6.92 -2.95
CA VAL A 91 0.12 -6.65 -1.54
C VAL A 91 -1.38 -6.71 -1.30
N VAL A 92 -2.21 -6.14 -2.19
CA VAL A 92 -3.68 -6.21 -2.08
C VAL A 92 -4.17 -7.66 -2.21
N ASN A 93 -3.62 -8.42 -3.16
CA ASN A 93 -4.00 -9.83 -3.32
C ASN A 93 -3.54 -10.68 -2.13
N LEU A 94 -2.32 -10.49 -1.63
CA LEU A 94 -1.82 -11.15 -0.42
C LEU A 94 -2.72 -10.84 0.79
N THR A 95 -3.20 -9.61 0.92
CA THR A 95 -4.14 -9.20 1.97
C THR A 95 -5.44 -10.03 1.92
N LYS A 96 -6.02 -10.22 0.73
CA LYS A 96 -7.23 -11.05 0.55
C LYS A 96 -6.99 -12.50 0.89
N TYR A 97 -5.86 -13.07 0.45
CA TYR A 97 -5.46 -14.43 0.79
C TYR A 97 -5.34 -14.61 2.31
N LEU A 98 -4.61 -13.73 2.98
CA LEU A 98 -4.40 -13.80 4.43
C LEU A 98 -5.71 -13.59 5.20
N ALA A 99 -6.59 -12.71 4.74
CA ALA A 99 -7.90 -12.48 5.34
C ALA A 99 -8.75 -13.75 5.38
N THR A 100 -8.84 -14.47 4.26
CA THR A 100 -9.60 -15.73 4.21
C THR A 100 -8.94 -16.84 5.02
N TYR A 101 -7.60 -16.92 4.99
CA TYR A 101 -6.84 -17.93 5.71
C TYR A 101 -6.91 -17.76 7.23
N LEU A 102 -7.02 -16.52 7.73
CA LEU A 102 -6.94 -16.18 9.15
C LEU A 102 -8.29 -15.85 9.79
N ALA A 103 -9.37 -15.73 9.02
CA ALA A 103 -10.68 -15.32 9.55
C ALA A 103 -11.17 -16.20 10.72
N LYS A 104 -11.08 -17.52 10.58
CA LYS A 104 -11.47 -18.47 11.66
C LYS A 104 -10.53 -18.46 12.86
N LYS A 105 -9.40 -17.76 12.75
CA LYS A 105 -8.42 -17.58 13.82
C LYS A 105 -8.55 -16.21 14.49
N ASN A 106 -9.67 -15.52 14.27
CA ASN A 106 -9.96 -14.19 14.81
C ASN A 106 -8.86 -13.14 14.48
N ILE A 107 -8.25 -13.23 13.29
CA ILE A 107 -7.27 -12.25 12.80
C ILE A 107 -7.83 -11.61 11.54
N ARG A 108 -7.99 -10.30 11.56
CA ARG A 108 -8.42 -9.49 10.42
C ARG A 108 -7.20 -8.99 9.65
N VAL A 109 -7.29 -9.01 8.33
CA VAL A 109 -6.22 -8.51 7.46
C VAL A 109 -6.84 -7.61 6.40
N ASN A 110 -6.42 -6.35 6.38
CA ASN A 110 -6.91 -5.34 5.43
C ASN A 110 -5.74 -4.59 4.79
N SER A 111 -6.01 -3.85 3.74
CA SER A 111 -5.04 -2.95 3.11
C SER A 111 -5.57 -1.53 3.00
N LEU A 112 -4.66 -0.56 3.10
CA LEU A 112 -4.91 0.85 2.82
C LEU A 112 -4.16 1.23 1.54
N SER A 113 -4.87 1.81 0.58
CA SER A 113 -4.32 2.32 -0.67
C SER A 113 -4.35 3.85 -0.69
N PRO A 114 -3.29 4.50 -0.23
CA PRO A 114 -3.15 5.95 -0.33
C PRO A 114 -2.78 6.37 -1.75
N ALA A 115 -3.18 7.58 -2.14
CA ALA A 115 -2.60 8.30 -3.28
C ALA A 115 -1.29 9.02 -2.90
N GLY A 116 -0.87 9.95 -3.74
CA GLY A 116 0.33 10.74 -3.50
C GLY A 116 0.22 11.60 -2.24
N VAL A 117 1.14 11.37 -1.31
CA VAL A 117 1.29 12.17 -0.09
C VAL A 117 2.33 13.27 -0.34
N TYR A 118 2.01 14.50 0.01
CA TYR A 118 2.95 15.60 -0.11
C TYR A 118 4.13 15.44 0.85
N ASN A 119 5.32 15.47 0.31
CA ASN A 119 6.59 15.36 1.03
C ASN A 119 7.68 16.18 0.33
N ASN A 120 7.42 17.48 0.13
CA ASN A 120 8.34 18.42 -0.52
C ASN A 120 8.81 18.00 -1.93
N GLN A 121 7.93 17.34 -2.71
CA GLN A 121 8.21 17.04 -4.11
C GLN A 121 8.37 18.34 -4.92
N PRO A 122 9.07 18.29 -6.08
CA PRO A 122 9.22 19.44 -6.98
C PRO A 122 7.87 20.06 -7.36
N VAL A 123 7.81 21.38 -7.43
CA VAL A 123 6.56 22.13 -7.70
C VAL A 123 5.93 21.70 -9.04
N GLU A 124 6.75 21.46 -10.05
CA GLU A 124 6.31 21.01 -11.37
C GLU A 124 5.61 19.64 -11.28
N PHE A 125 6.18 18.71 -10.54
CA PHE A 125 5.55 17.40 -10.30
C PHE A 125 4.22 17.56 -9.55
N VAL A 126 4.20 18.32 -8.45
CA VAL A 126 2.99 18.58 -7.67
C VAL A 126 1.90 19.19 -8.54
N SER A 127 2.26 20.18 -9.39
CA SER A 127 1.32 20.85 -10.30
C SER A 127 0.70 19.90 -11.33
N LYS A 128 1.46 18.91 -11.82
CA LYS A 128 0.95 17.89 -12.75
C LYS A 128 0.14 16.83 -12.00
N PHE A 129 0.64 16.35 -10.86
CA PHE A 129 0.01 15.29 -10.09
C PHE A 129 -1.37 15.67 -9.54
N ARG A 130 -1.53 16.89 -9.01
CA ARG A 130 -2.83 17.38 -8.48
C ARG A 130 -3.95 17.35 -9.52
N LYS A 131 -3.63 17.59 -10.80
CA LYS A 131 -4.60 17.56 -11.90
C LYS A 131 -5.17 16.16 -12.19
N LEU A 132 -4.54 15.11 -11.64
CA LEU A 132 -5.03 13.74 -11.72
C LEU A 132 -5.96 13.38 -10.55
N ILE A 133 -6.23 14.32 -9.65
CA ILE A 133 -6.99 14.11 -8.43
C ILE A 133 -8.20 15.05 -8.42
N PRO A 134 -9.44 14.57 -8.32
CA PRO A 134 -10.63 15.41 -8.25
C PRO A 134 -10.57 16.49 -7.16
N MET A 135 -9.97 16.19 -5.99
CA MET A 135 -9.77 17.17 -4.92
C MET A 135 -8.67 18.20 -5.20
N ASP A 136 -8.02 18.16 -6.38
CA ASP A 136 -7.01 19.08 -6.90
C ASP A 136 -5.84 19.35 -5.94
N ARG A 137 -5.44 18.38 -5.14
CA ARG A 137 -4.29 18.44 -4.24
C ARG A 137 -3.75 17.07 -3.88
N MET A 138 -2.49 17.04 -3.46
CA MET A 138 -1.94 15.86 -2.79
C MET A 138 -2.45 15.79 -1.33
N ALA A 139 -2.45 14.60 -0.77
CA ALA A 139 -2.80 14.38 0.63
C ALA A 139 -1.72 14.92 1.58
N LYS A 140 -2.14 15.38 2.74
CA LYS A 140 -1.24 15.62 3.87
C LYS A 140 -0.97 14.30 4.62
N PRO A 141 0.21 14.14 5.26
CA PRO A 141 0.53 12.92 6.01
C PRO A 141 -0.51 12.55 7.08
N ASP A 142 -1.14 13.55 7.69
CA ASP A 142 -2.10 13.37 8.79
C ASP A 142 -3.46 12.84 8.33
N GLU A 143 -3.80 12.96 7.06
CA GLU A 143 -5.13 12.58 6.53
C GLU A 143 -5.39 11.07 6.55
N TYR A 144 -4.34 10.26 6.73
CA TYR A 144 -4.46 8.80 6.84
C TYR A 144 -4.60 8.29 8.28
N LYS A 145 -4.33 9.12 9.30
CA LYS A 145 -4.35 8.72 10.72
C LYS A 145 -5.69 8.13 11.13
N GLY A 146 -6.79 8.81 10.77
CA GLY A 146 -8.15 8.35 11.10
C GLY A 146 -8.48 6.98 10.48
N ALA A 147 -8.05 6.75 9.24
CA ALA A 147 -8.24 5.46 8.57
C ALA A 147 -7.45 4.34 9.25
N VAL A 148 -6.19 4.60 9.62
CA VAL A 148 -5.36 3.62 10.35
C VAL A 148 -6.00 3.26 11.68
N VAL A 149 -6.44 4.24 12.47
CA VAL A 149 -7.13 4.02 13.75
C VAL A 149 -8.42 3.21 13.54
N PHE A 150 -9.26 3.60 12.57
CA PHE A 150 -10.48 2.86 12.23
C PHE A 150 -10.18 1.41 11.85
N MET A 151 -9.25 1.17 10.91
CA MET A 151 -8.97 -0.16 10.40
C MET A 151 -8.31 -1.07 11.44
N CYS A 152 -7.59 -0.51 12.42
CA CYS A 152 -6.90 -1.25 13.47
C CYS A 152 -7.71 -1.39 14.78
N SER A 153 -8.91 -0.78 14.87
CA SER A 153 -9.78 -0.83 16.04
C SER A 153 -11.00 -1.71 15.84
N ASP A 154 -11.79 -1.87 16.90
CA ASP A 154 -13.07 -2.61 16.90
C ASP A 154 -14.15 -1.92 16.07
N ALA A 155 -13.99 -0.62 15.75
CA ALA A 155 -14.88 0.08 14.81
C ALA A 155 -14.95 -0.59 13.42
N SER A 156 -13.95 -1.40 13.08
CA SER A 156 -13.91 -2.20 11.85
C SER A 156 -13.95 -3.72 12.12
N SER A 157 -14.54 -4.15 13.22
CA SER A 157 -14.52 -5.56 13.67
C SER A 157 -15.08 -6.55 12.64
N PHE A 158 -16.00 -6.14 11.77
CA PHE A 158 -16.57 -6.98 10.72
C PHE A 158 -15.93 -6.76 9.33
N MET A 159 -14.73 -6.13 9.29
CA MET A 159 -14.03 -5.84 8.06
C MET A 159 -12.73 -6.64 7.95
N THR A 160 -12.65 -7.53 6.94
CA THR A 160 -11.43 -8.28 6.60
C THR A 160 -11.34 -8.48 5.09
N GLY A 161 -10.14 -8.48 4.53
CA GLY A 161 -9.89 -8.60 3.08
C GLY A 161 -10.19 -7.33 2.28
N HIS A 162 -10.57 -6.24 2.94
CA HIS A 162 -10.90 -4.97 2.29
C HIS A 162 -9.63 -4.18 1.92
N ASN A 163 -9.70 -3.50 0.77
CA ASN A 163 -8.72 -2.50 0.36
C ASN A 163 -9.35 -1.11 0.46
N LEU A 164 -9.07 -0.38 1.53
CA LEU A 164 -9.58 0.98 1.72
C LEU A 164 -8.76 1.95 0.88
N VAL A 165 -9.44 2.61 -0.08
CA VAL A 165 -8.80 3.60 -0.95
C VAL A 165 -9.05 4.99 -0.39
N ILE A 166 -7.96 5.77 -0.22
CA ILE A 166 -8.01 7.18 0.21
C ILE A 166 -7.09 7.95 -0.73
N ASP A 167 -7.66 8.50 -1.79
CA ASP A 167 -6.89 9.00 -2.93
C ASP A 167 -7.40 10.35 -3.49
N GLY A 168 -8.33 11.00 -2.81
CA GLY A 168 -8.95 12.25 -3.28
C GLY A 168 -9.81 12.08 -4.52
N GLY A 169 -10.21 10.85 -4.84
CA GLY A 169 -11.01 10.50 -5.99
C GLY A 169 -10.20 10.08 -7.23
N ARG A 170 -8.87 9.93 -7.13
CA ARG A 170 -8.00 9.66 -8.28
C ARG A 170 -8.35 8.38 -9.04
N THR A 171 -8.83 7.35 -8.36
CA THR A 171 -9.12 6.04 -8.97
C THR A 171 -10.52 5.92 -9.58
N ILE A 172 -11.35 6.95 -9.51
CA ILE A 172 -12.76 6.89 -9.93
C ILE A 172 -13.11 7.81 -11.11
N TRP A 173 -12.14 8.48 -11.72
CA TRP A 173 -12.39 9.36 -12.89
C TRP A 173 -11.37 9.12 -14.01
#